data_dc91f1252cc1d3d1b6012434086b3dea
#
_entry.id   dc91f1252cc1d3d1b6012434086b3dea
#
_cell.length_a   1.000
_cell.length_b   1.000
_cell.length_c   1.000
_cell.angle_alpha   90.00
_cell.angle_beta   90.00
_cell.angle_gamma   90.00
#
_symmetry.space_group_name_H-M   'P 1'
#
loop_
_entity.id
_entity.type
_entity.pdbx_description
1 polymer ?
#
loop_
_entity_poly.entity_id
_entity_poly.type
_entity_poly.pdbx_seq_one_letter_code
_entity_poly.pdbx_strand_id
1 'polypeptide(L)'
;ECEKKYHMRVLELFQKHGLLDSSKTILAHGVHLSEREREVFNASKAYLAVCTESNQNNRVGVFSSRNLALERIMLGTDGMHSDMLQSASSHYLQNHHTEGIDVRTAYKRLRNSHSYLAKNKIPGDSANNLVIYDYPSPTVIHSGNFLGHFFYGMTSADVDTVISNGQVIVKNKKHTLADEQQILAHCKEQGERLWKEL
;
A
#
# COMPACT_ATOMS: atom_id res chain seq x y z
N GLU A 1 10.29 4.63 23.74
CA GLU A 1 11.09 3.47 24.22
C GLU A 1 12.49 3.42 23.63
N CYS A 2 12.63 3.50 22.28
CA CYS A 2 13.92 3.45 21.60
C CYS A 2 14.89 4.51 22.11
N GLU A 3 14.49 5.76 22.20
CA GLU A 3 15.31 6.86 22.74
C GLU A 3 15.71 6.64 24.21
N LYS A 4 14.78 6.12 25.03
CA LYS A 4 15.07 5.83 26.44
C LYS A 4 16.10 4.71 26.61
N LYS A 5 16.04 3.67 25.76
CA LYS A 5 16.88 2.48 25.89
C LYS A 5 18.21 2.61 25.17
N TYR A 6 18.23 3.24 23.99
CA TYR A 6 19.38 3.25 23.09
C TYR A 6 19.96 4.65 22.87
N HIS A 7 19.34 5.70 23.43
CA HIS A 7 19.69 7.11 23.22
C HIS A 7 19.74 7.52 21.75
N MET A 8 18.90 6.86 20.92
CA MET A 8 18.78 7.05 19.48
C MET A 8 17.32 6.93 19.07
N ARG A 9 16.94 7.61 17.98
CA ARG A 9 15.66 7.37 17.32
C ARG A 9 15.72 6.11 16.48
N VAL A 10 14.56 5.61 16.04
CA VAL A 10 14.41 4.28 15.42
C VAL A 10 15.25 4.14 14.14
N LEU A 11 15.21 5.13 13.22
CA LEU A 11 15.95 5.03 11.97
C LEU A 11 17.47 5.17 12.18
N GLU A 12 17.90 5.95 13.16
CA GLU A 12 19.31 6.07 13.52
C GLU A 12 19.84 4.73 14.06
N LEU A 13 19.04 4.05 14.89
CA LEU A 13 19.37 2.71 15.39
C LEU A 13 19.45 1.69 14.24
N PHE A 14 18.49 1.72 13.30
CA PHE A 14 18.49 0.86 12.13
C PHE A 14 19.71 1.12 11.22
N GLN A 15 20.07 2.39 11.02
CA GLN A 15 21.27 2.78 10.27
C GLN A 15 22.52 2.23 10.92
N LYS A 16 22.67 2.37 12.25
CA LYS A 16 23.81 1.86 13.02
C LYS A 16 24.01 0.36 12.84
N HIS A 17 22.92 -0.39 12.65
CA HIS A 17 22.98 -1.85 12.47
C HIS A 17 22.93 -2.28 11.00
N GLY A 18 23.08 -1.37 10.04
CA GLY A 18 23.12 -1.67 8.60
C GLY A 18 21.79 -2.12 8.01
N LEU A 19 20.67 -2.00 8.76
CA LEU A 19 19.36 -2.45 8.30
C LEU A 19 18.79 -1.59 7.14
N LEU A 20 19.32 -0.38 6.97
CA LEU A 20 18.90 0.54 5.92
C LEU A 20 19.73 0.44 4.64
N ASP A 21 20.75 -0.40 4.61
CA ASP A 21 21.67 -0.56 3.47
C ASP A 21 21.09 -1.46 2.36
N SER A 22 19.99 -2.12 2.65
CA SER A 22 19.31 -3.01 1.70
C SER A 22 18.09 -2.34 1.08
N SER A 23 17.97 -2.43 -0.25
CA SER A 23 16.76 -2.02 -0.96
C SER A 23 15.55 -2.94 -0.71
N LYS A 24 15.76 -4.09 -0.05
CA LYS A 24 14.68 -4.98 0.39
C LYS A 24 14.03 -4.53 1.69
N THR A 25 14.65 -3.61 2.44
CA THR A 25 14.08 -3.08 3.67
C THR A 25 12.87 -2.22 3.37
N ILE A 26 11.76 -2.54 4.01
CA ILE A 26 10.52 -1.74 3.98
C ILE A 26 10.26 -1.24 5.41
N LEU A 27 10.16 0.06 5.54
CA LEU A 27 9.68 0.73 6.75
C LEU A 27 8.19 0.95 6.63
N ALA A 28 7.44 0.85 7.71
CA ALA A 28 5.99 1.11 7.70
C ALA A 28 5.65 2.45 8.36
N HIS A 29 4.54 3.04 7.94
CA HIS A 29 3.89 4.23 8.48
C HIS A 29 4.65 5.55 8.31
N GLY A 30 5.83 5.72 8.90
CA GLY A 30 6.67 6.92 8.77
C GLY A 30 6.07 8.22 9.32
N VAL A 31 5.09 8.15 10.25
CA VAL A 31 4.31 9.30 10.72
C VAL A 31 5.17 10.29 11.53
N HIS A 32 6.05 9.78 12.38
CA HIS A 32 6.78 10.58 13.35
C HIS A 32 8.27 10.74 13.04
N LEU A 33 8.65 10.76 11.77
CA LEU A 33 10.04 10.96 11.36
C LEU A 33 10.49 12.37 11.71
N SER A 34 11.59 12.48 12.47
CA SER A 34 12.30 13.75 12.68
C SER A 34 13.03 14.19 11.40
N GLU A 35 13.45 15.44 11.30
CA GLU A 35 14.22 15.90 10.14
C GLU A 35 15.50 15.06 9.97
N ARG A 36 16.17 14.70 11.05
CA ARG A 36 17.35 13.82 11.00
C ARG A 36 17.02 12.43 10.46
N GLU A 37 15.89 11.83 10.86
CA GLU A 37 15.46 10.54 10.34
C GLU A 37 15.06 10.61 8.86
N ARG A 38 14.53 11.74 8.38
CA ARG A 38 14.27 11.99 6.96
C ARG A 38 15.58 12.02 6.16
N GLU A 39 16.62 12.68 6.67
CA GLU A 39 17.96 12.64 6.06
C GLU A 39 18.51 11.21 6.01
N VAL A 40 18.40 10.46 7.11
CA VAL A 40 18.81 9.07 7.20
C VAL A 40 18.07 8.20 6.18
N PHE A 41 16.74 8.35 6.08
CA PHE A 41 15.95 7.67 5.06
C PHE A 41 16.40 8.02 3.64
N ASN A 42 16.62 9.31 3.35
CA ASN A 42 17.05 9.77 2.04
C ASN A 42 18.42 9.23 1.63
N ALA A 43 19.34 9.11 2.59
CA ALA A 43 20.67 8.51 2.37
C ALA A 43 20.64 6.98 2.28
N SER A 44 19.55 6.34 2.71
CA SER A 44 19.40 4.88 2.75
C SER A 44 18.99 4.27 1.42
N LYS A 45 18.86 2.94 1.38
CA LYS A 45 18.25 2.20 0.26
C LYS A 45 16.82 1.71 0.56
N ALA A 46 16.34 1.92 1.78
CA ALA A 46 15.03 1.45 2.25
C ALA A 46 13.85 2.12 1.53
N TYR A 47 12.74 1.43 1.49
CA TYR A 47 11.44 1.93 1.05
C TYR A 47 10.53 2.21 2.25
N LEU A 48 9.52 3.05 2.05
CA LEU A 48 8.54 3.40 3.07
C LEU A 48 7.13 3.07 2.55
N ALA A 49 6.40 2.21 3.27
CA ALA A 49 5.01 1.89 3.02
C ALA A 49 4.11 2.72 3.93
N VAL A 50 3.30 3.60 3.35
CA VAL A 50 2.35 4.46 4.07
C VAL A 50 1.01 3.77 4.16
N CYS A 51 0.53 3.53 5.38
CA CYS A 51 -0.75 2.88 5.67
C CYS A 51 -1.73 3.92 6.22
N THR A 52 -2.29 4.74 5.33
CA THR A 52 -3.06 5.95 5.70
C THR A 52 -4.24 5.63 6.61
N GLU A 53 -5.08 4.66 6.26
CA GLU A 53 -6.27 4.30 7.02
C GLU A 53 -5.95 3.68 8.37
N SER A 54 -4.90 2.85 8.45
CA SER A 54 -4.40 2.33 9.72
C SER A 54 -3.91 3.45 10.64
N ASN A 55 -3.17 4.42 10.10
CA ASN A 55 -2.73 5.58 10.86
C ASN A 55 -3.90 6.39 11.42
N GLN A 56 -4.96 6.58 10.62
CA GLN A 56 -6.19 7.26 11.03
C GLN A 56 -6.95 6.47 12.10
N ASN A 57 -7.17 5.18 11.86
CA ASN A 57 -7.87 4.29 12.78
C ASN A 57 -7.21 4.27 14.17
N ASN A 58 -5.88 4.20 14.19
CA ASN A 58 -5.10 4.14 15.43
C ASN A 58 -4.79 5.54 16.02
N ARG A 59 -5.23 6.63 15.37
CA ARG A 59 -5.00 8.02 15.79
C ARG A 59 -3.52 8.34 16.05
N VAL A 60 -2.62 7.75 15.28
CA VAL A 60 -1.17 7.94 15.47
C VAL A 60 -0.62 9.18 14.77
N GLY A 61 -1.45 9.89 14.01
CA GLY A 61 -1.07 11.11 13.30
C GLY A 61 -1.17 10.99 11.78
N VAL A 62 -0.73 12.04 11.10
CA VAL A 62 -0.78 12.15 9.63
C VAL A 62 0.63 12.03 9.07
N PHE A 63 0.79 11.19 8.05
CA PHE A 63 2.04 11.08 7.31
C PHE A 63 2.33 12.36 6.54
N SER A 64 3.59 12.82 6.58
CA SER A 64 4.08 13.92 5.75
C SER A 64 5.24 13.45 4.88
N SER A 65 5.13 13.69 3.58
CA SER A 65 6.17 13.37 2.59
C SER A 65 7.24 14.46 2.43
N ARG A 66 7.13 15.55 3.18
CA ARG A 66 8.10 16.66 3.10
C ARG A 66 9.52 16.14 3.30
N ASN A 67 10.43 16.62 2.46
CA ASN A 67 11.86 16.26 2.52
C ASN A 67 12.14 14.74 2.47
N LEU A 68 11.28 13.94 1.83
CA LEU A 68 11.50 12.50 1.61
C LEU A 68 11.73 12.17 0.14
N ALA A 69 12.50 11.13 -0.12
CA ALA A 69 12.73 10.55 -1.45
C ALA A 69 11.43 9.90 -1.97
N LEU A 70 10.65 10.66 -2.75
CA LEU A 70 9.26 10.34 -3.14
C LEU A 70 9.15 9.05 -3.96
N GLU A 71 10.19 8.68 -4.71
CA GLU A 71 10.24 7.47 -5.53
C GLU A 71 10.33 6.18 -4.71
N ARG A 72 10.58 6.29 -3.41
CA ARG A 72 10.64 5.16 -2.47
C ARG A 72 9.48 5.12 -1.49
N ILE A 73 8.50 6.00 -1.67
CA ILE A 73 7.25 5.96 -0.90
C ILE A 73 6.26 5.09 -1.64
N MET A 74 5.75 4.04 -0.96
CA MET A 74 4.72 3.13 -1.44
C MET A 74 3.49 3.24 -0.55
N LEU A 75 2.40 2.62 -0.97
CA LEU A 75 1.17 2.50 -0.16
C LEU A 75 1.01 1.07 0.37
N GLY A 76 0.37 0.95 1.51
CA GLY A 76 0.00 -0.31 2.13
C GLY A 76 -1.33 -0.20 2.86
N THR A 77 -1.95 -1.33 3.16
CA THR A 77 -3.23 -1.43 3.88
C THR A 77 -3.06 -1.71 5.36
N ASP A 78 -1.84 -2.12 5.79
CA ASP A 78 -1.65 -2.76 7.09
C ASP A 78 -2.56 -4.00 7.24
N GLY A 79 -2.93 -4.40 8.45
CA GLY A 79 -3.82 -5.53 8.71
C GLY A 79 -5.30 -5.24 8.52
N MET A 80 -5.71 -4.26 7.71
CA MET A 80 -7.11 -3.87 7.58
C MET A 80 -7.86 -4.67 6.50
N HIS A 81 -7.96 -4.19 5.27
CA HIS A 81 -8.89 -4.71 4.26
C HIS A 81 -8.24 -5.22 2.97
N SER A 82 -6.93 -5.02 2.80
CA SER A 82 -6.16 -5.40 1.58
C SER A 82 -6.67 -4.78 0.26
N ASP A 83 -7.53 -3.74 0.33
CA ASP A 83 -8.06 -3.01 -0.83
C ASP A 83 -7.14 -1.83 -1.17
N MET A 84 -6.31 -2.01 -2.19
CA MET A 84 -5.35 -0.97 -2.60
C MET A 84 -5.98 0.20 -3.35
N LEU A 85 -7.17 0.06 -3.96
CA LEU A 85 -7.89 1.20 -4.54
C LEU A 85 -8.40 2.11 -3.44
N GLN A 86 -9.04 1.54 -2.42
CA GLN A 86 -9.50 2.28 -1.25
C GLN A 86 -8.33 2.98 -0.56
N SER A 87 -7.22 2.26 -0.30
CA SER A 87 -6.01 2.86 0.30
C SER A 87 -5.41 3.98 -0.53
N ALA A 88 -5.41 3.87 -1.86
CA ALA A 88 -4.94 4.93 -2.74
C ALA A 88 -5.84 6.18 -2.65
N SER A 89 -7.16 5.99 -2.64
CA SER A 89 -8.13 7.09 -2.52
C SER A 89 -8.03 7.78 -1.16
N SER A 90 -7.96 7.02 -0.07
CA SER A 90 -7.77 7.56 1.29
C SER A 90 -6.45 8.33 1.41
N HIS A 91 -5.38 7.78 0.85
CA HIS A 91 -4.08 8.45 0.82
C HIS A 91 -4.13 9.76 0.03
N TYR A 92 -4.75 9.75 -1.16
CA TYR A 92 -4.92 10.95 -1.95
C TYR A 92 -5.67 12.02 -1.17
N LEU A 93 -6.86 11.72 -0.66
CA LEU A 93 -7.71 12.69 0.03
C LEU A 93 -7.01 13.30 1.26
N GLN A 94 -6.36 12.47 2.08
CA GLN A 94 -5.64 12.97 3.25
C GLN A 94 -4.46 13.86 2.86
N ASN A 95 -3.60 13.41 1.94
CA ASN A 95 -2.39 14.15 1.60
C ASN A 95 -2.66 15.32 0.64
N HIS A 96 -3.76 15.29 -0.12
CA HIS A 96 -4.24 16.47 -0.84
C HIS A 96 -4.63 17.58 0.15
N HIS A 97 -5.38 17.23 1.21
CA HIS A 97 -5.78 18.19 2.25
C HIS A 97 -4.57 18.76 3.01
N THR A 98 -3.58 17.94 3.35
CA THR A 98 -2.47 18.35 4.23
C THR A 98 -1.23 18.86 3.50
N GLU A 99 -0.96 18.38 2.29
CA GLU A 99 0.24 18.69 1.51
C GLU A 99 -0.04 19.18 0.09
N GLY A 100 -1.29 19.18 -0.35
CA GLY A 100 -1.68 19.61 -1.70
C GLY A 100 -1.24 18.68 -2.82
N ILE A 101 -0.98 17.39 -2.54
CA ILE A 101 -0.60 16.45 -3.62
C ILE A 101 -1.74 16.28 -4.62
N ASP A 102 -1.39 16.05 -5.88
CA ASP A 102 -2.36 15.74 -6.94
C ASP A 102 -2.60 14.23 -7.07
N VAL A 103 -3.62 13.86 -7.83
CA VAL A 103 -3.98 12.45 -8.14
C VAL A 103 -2.83 11.71 -8.81
N ARG A 104 -2.01 12.39 -9.60
CA ARG A 104 -0.87 11.80 -10.31
C ARG A 104 0.21 11.37 -9.32
N THR A 105 0.49 12.20 -8.33
CA THR A 105 1.44 11.92 -7.26
C THR A 105 0.96 10.73 -6.41
N ALA A 106 -0.32 10.70 -6.03
CA ALA A 106 -0.89 9.58 -5.27
C ALA A 106 -0.83 8.27 -6.07
N TYR A 107 -1.18 8.30 -7.37
CA TYR A 107 -1.08 7.15 -8.26
C TYR A 107 0.37 6.65 -8.39
N LYS A 108 1.34 7.57 -8.51
CA LYS A 108 2.76 7.21 -8.57
C LYS A 108 3.21 6.49 -7.30
N ARG A 109 2.79 6.95 -6.11
CA ARG A 109 3.08 6.28 -4.83
C ARG A 109 2.51 4.86 -4.78
N LEU A 110 1.29 4.65 -5.27
CA LEU A 110 0.72 3.31 -5.44
C LEU A 110 1.59 2.44 -6.36
N ARG A 111 2.04 2.99 -7.49
CA ARG A 111 2.83 2.28 -8.50
C ARG A 111 4.30 2.05 -8.11
N ASN A 112 4.83 2.75 -7.11
CA ASN A 112 6.21 2.57 -6.65
C ASN A 112 6.50 1.15 -6.11
N SER A 113 5.48 0.39 -5.73
CA SER A 113 5.61 -1.04 -5.40
C SER A 113 6.17 -1.87 -6.55
N HIS A 114 5.81 -1.55 -7.80
CA HIS A 114 6.37 -2.21 -9.00
C HIS A 114 7.85 -1.90 -9.16
N SER A 115 8.25 -0.64 -8.92
CA SER A 115 9.67 -0.23 -8.95
C SER A 115 10.48 -0.96 -7.87
N TYR A 116 9.90 -1.14 -6.68
CA TYR A 116 10.50 -1.93 -5.59
C TYR A 116 10.71 -3.40 -6.01
N LEU A 117 9.68 -4.05 -6.57
CA LEU A 117 9.76 -5.43 -7.03
C LEU A 117 10.83 -5.59 -8.11
N ALA A 118 10.81 -4.74 -9.14
CA ALA A 118 11.77 -4.76 -10.24
C ALA A 118 13.21 -4.57 -9.76
N LYS A 119 13.46 -3.56 -8.90
CA LYS A 119 14.78 -3.27 -8.35
C LYS A 119 15.36 -4.43 -7.54
N ASN A 120 14.50 -5.14 -6.81
CA ASN A 120 14.90 -6.26 -5.97
C ASN A 120 14.84 -7.61 -6.68
N LYS A 121 14.53 -7.65 -7.96
CA LYS A 121 14.35 -8.86 -8.77
C LYS A 121 13.38 -9.85 -8.13
N ILE A 122 12.34 -9.32 -7.50
CA ILE A 122 11.27 -10.12 -6.92
C ILE A 122 10.26 -10.43 -8.03
N PRO A 123 10.01 -11.70 -8.35
CA PRO A 123 9.01 -12.07 -9.35
C PRO A 123 7.61 -11.66 -8.88
N GLY A 124 6.74 -11.30 -9.80
CA GLY A 124 5.34 -10.96 -9.47
C GLY A 124 4.80 -9.71 -10.16
N ASP A 125 5.67 -8.87 -10.76
CA ASP A 125 5.22 -7.75 -11.60
C ASP A 125 5.77 -7.91 -13.01
N SER A 126 4.99 -8.58 -13.84
CA SER A 126 5.32 -8.82 -15.26
C SER A 126 4.16 -8.39 -16.16
N ALA A 127 4.39 -8.39 -17.47
CA ALA A 127 3.35 -8.14 -18.47
C ALA A 127 2.17 -9.15 -18.41
N ASN A 128 2.36 -10.26 -17.68
CA ASN A 128 1.34 -11.30 -17.49
C ASN A 128 0.49 -11.10 -16.22
N ASN A 129 0.61 -9.96 -15.56
CA ASN A 129 -0.21 -9.58 -14.41
C ASN A 129 -1.17 -8.46 -14.82
N LEU A 130 -2.45 -8.76 -14.86
CA LEU A 130 -3.50 -7.85 -15.32
C LEU A 130 -4.68 -7.86 -14.36
N VAL A 131 -5.28 -6.71 -14.16
CA VAL A 131 -6.58 -6.55 -13.50
C VAL A 131 -7.54 -5.93 -14.50
N ILE A 132 -8.63 -6.62 -14.77
CA ILE A 132 -9.68 -6.19 -15.69
C ILE A 132 -10.87 -5.72 -14.86
N TYR A 133 -11.33 -4.51 -15.15
CA TYR A 133 -12.46 -3.87 -14.49
C TYR A 133 -13.71 -3.89 -15.40
N ASP A 134 -14.84 -4.30 -14.84
CA ASP A 134 -16.17 -4.07 -15.39
C ASP A 134 -16.76 -2.82 -14.71
N TYR A 135 -16.22 -1.67 -15.09
CA TYR A 135 -16.57 -0.38 -14.52
C TYR A 135 -17.54 0.37 -15.44
N PRO A 136 -18.77 0.66 -14.98
CA PRO A 136 -19.77 1.39 -15.78
C PRO A 136 -19.42 2.88 -15.88
N SER A 137 -18.43 3.17 -16.71
CA SER A 137 -17.92 4.53 -16.83
C SER A 137 -18.97 5.49 -17.41
N PRO A 138 -19.24 6.63 -16.75
CA PRO A 138 -20.17 7.63 -17.24
C PRO A 138 -19.66 8.40 -18.48
N THR A 139 -18.36 8.31 -18.77
CA THR A 139 -17.73 8.95 -19.94
C THR A 139 -16.70 8.00 -20.57
N VAL A 140 -16.34 8.26 -21.82
CA VAL A 140 -15.23 7.52 -22.45
C VAL A 140 -13.94 7.76 -21.69
N ILE A 141 -13.27 6.67 -21.28
CA ILE A 141 -11.99 6.73 -20.56
C ILE A 141 -10.85 6.97 -21.56
N HIS A 142 -10.01 7.93 -21.25
CA HIS A 142 -8.78 8.24 -22.00
C HIS A 142 -7.67 8.72 -21.05
N SER A 143 -6.47 8.93 -21.55
CA SER A 143 -5.29 9.31 -20.73
C SER A 143 -5.47 10.61 -19.92
N GLY A 144 -6.37 11.50 -20.37
CA GLY A 144 -6.62 12.79 -19.70
C GLY A 144 -7.60 12.69 -18.52
N ASN A 145 -8.45 11.67 -18.46
CA ASN A 145 -9.47 11.51 -17.40
C ASN A 145 -9.33 10.21 -16.58
N PHE A 146 -8.46 9.28 -16.99
CA PHE A 146 -8.30 7.99 -16.31
C PHE A 146 -8.09 8.12 -14.80
N LEU A 147 -7.22 9.01 -14.34
CA LEU A 147 -6.96 9.18 -12.91
C LEU A 147 -8.18 9.71 -12.14
N GLY A 148 -9.01 10.52 -12.79
CA GLY A 148 -10.31 10.92 -12.21
C GLY A 148 -11.23 9.73 -11.99
N HIS A 149 -11.40 8.86 -13.00
CA HIS A 149 -12.16 7.63 -12.85
C HIS A 149 -11.55 6.70 -11.79
N PHE A 150 -10.22 6.56 -11.78
CA PHE A 150 -9.51 5.69 -10.83
C PHE A 150 -9.75 6.12 -9.37
N PHE A 151 -9.62 7.40 -9.05
CA PHE A 151 -9.72 7.89 -7.67
C PHE A 151 -11.14 8.19 -7.18
N TYR A 152 -12.07 8.49 -8.09
CA TYR A 152 -13.41 8.94 -7.71
C TYR A 152 -14.54 8.01 -8.15
N GLY A 153 -14.27 7.06 -9.03
CA GLY A 153 -15.30 6.20 -9.60
C GLY A 153 -15.06 4.71 -9.41
N MET A 154 -13.87 4.22 -9.72
CA MET A 154 -13.55 2.80 -9.65
C MET A 154 -13.43 2.31 -8.21
N THR A 155 -13.92 1.09 -7.97
CA THR A 155 -13.82 0.40 -6.68
C THR A 155 -13.34 -1.04 -6.90
N SER A 156 -12.96 -1.73 -5.83
CA SER A 156 -12.62 -3.16 -5.89
C SER A 156 -13.79 -4.04 -6.33
N ALA A 157 -15.05 -3.58 -6.13
CA ALA A 157 -16.24 -4.28 -6.59
C ALA A 157 -16.36 -4.32 -8.14
N ASP A 158 -15.68 -3.42 -8.84
CA ASP A 158 -15.64 -3.38 -10.31
C ASP A 158 -14.59 -4.34 -10.91
N VAL A 159 -13.76 -4.98 -10.08
CA VAL A 159 -12.78 -5.98 -10.55
C VAL A 159 -13.52 -7.22 -11.03
N ASP A 160 -13.44 -7.50 -12.33
CA ASP A 160 -14.06 -8.69 -12.95
C ASP A 160 -13.09 -9.86 -13.03
N THR A 161 -11.91 -9.63 -13.58
CA THR A 161 -10.93 -10.68 -13.84
C THR A 161 -9.54 -10.27 -13.34
N VAL A 162 -8.84 -11.20 -12.68
CA VAL A 162 -7.44 -11.02 -12.27
C VAL A 162 -6.59 -12.14 -12.88
N ILE A 163 -5.54 -11.73 -13.57
CA ILE A 163 -4.51 -12.62 -14.12
C ILE A 163 -3.22 -12.39 -13.32
N SER A 164 -2.67 -13.46 -12.78
CA SER A 164 -1.41 -13.44 -12.06
C SER A 164 -0.44 -14.45 -12.67
N ASN A 165 0.72 -13.97 -13.08
CA ASN A 165 1.75 -14.79 -13.74
C ASN A 165 1.19 -15.60 -14.93
N GLY A 166 0.30 -14.98 -15.72
CA GLY A 166 -0.35 -15.61 -16.87
C GLY A 166 -1.51 -16.55 -16.53
N GLN A 167 -1.81 -16.79 -15.26
CA GLN A 167 -2.91 -17.61 -14.81
C GLN A 167 -4.11 -16.76 -14.37
N VAL A 168 -5.31 -17.08 -14.86
CA VAL A 168 -6.54 -16.44 -14.40
C VAL A 168 -6.86 -16.95 -12.99
N ILE A 169 -6.78 -16.08 -11.99
CA ILE A 169 -7.04 -16.40 -10.58
C ILE A 169 -8.40 -15.91 -10.09
N VAL A 170 -8.97 -14.92 -10.76
CA VAL A 170 -10.34 -14.45 -10.57
C VAL A 170 -10.97 -14.30 -11.95
N LYS A 171 -12.22 -14.72 -12.12
CA LYS A 171 -13.02 -14.55 -13.34
C LYS A 171 -14.47 -14.33 -12.98
N ASN A 172 -15.12 -13.35 -13.62
CA ASN A 172 -16.50 -12.97 -13.31
C ASN A 172 -16.70 -12.77 -11.80
N LYS A 173 -15.75 -12.07 -11.16
CA LYS A 173 -15.74 -11.75 -9.69
C LYS A 173 -15.66 -12.99 -8.78
N LYS A 174 -15.24 -14.16 -9.28
CA LYS A 174 -15.13 -15.42 -8.52
C LYS A 174 -13.72 -15.98 -8.59
N HIS A 175 -13.22 -16.50 -7.48
CA HIS A 175 -11.97 -17.25 -7.45
C HIS A 175 -12.05 -18.50 -8.34
N THR A 176 -10.97 -18.74 -9.12
CA THR A 176 -10.87 -19.91 -10.01
C THR A 176 -10.09 -21.06 -9.39
N LEU A 177 -9.30 -20.80 -8.35
CA LEU A 177 -8.37 -21.75 -7.74
C LEU A 177 -8.80 -22.20 -6.34
N ALA A 178 -9.81 -21.59 -5.77
CA ALA A 178 -10.27 -21.87 -4.41
C ALA A 178 -11.79 -21.79 -4.31
N ASP A 179 -12.38 -22.62 -3.46
CA ASP A 179 -13.78 -22.52 -3.08
C ASP A 179 -13.92 -21.44 -1.99
N GLU A 180 -14.32 -20.24 -2.42
CA GLU A 180 -14.48 -19.08 -1.53
C GLU A 180 -15.54 -19.33 -0.45
N GLN A 181 -16.64 -20.04 -0.78
CA GLN A 181 -17.70 -20.33 0.17
C GLN A 181 -17.21 -21.27 1.27
N GLN A 182 -16.43 -22.29 0.91
CA GLN A 182 -15.84 -23.20 1.89
C GLN A 182 -14.84 -22.47 2.79
N ILE A 183 -13.99 -21.59 2.23
CA ILE A 183 -13.04 -20.80 3.01
C ILE A 183 -13.77 -19.89 3.99
N LEU A 184 -14.79 -19.16 3.55
CA LEU A 184 -15.58 -18.26 4.42
C LEU A 184 -16.31 -19.01 5.52
N ALA A 185 -16.88 -20.19 5.22
CA ALA A 185 -17.50 -21.03 6.23
C ALA A 185 -16.50 -21.48 7.30
N HIS A 186 -15.30 -21.90 6.87
CA HIS A 186 -14.24 -22.28 7.81
C HIS A 186 -13.72 -21.09 8.64
N CYS A 187 -13.55 -19.92 8.02
CA CYS A 187 -13.19 -18.70 8.75
C CYS A 187 -14.20 -18.35 9.81
N LYS A 188 -15.51 -18.47 9.51
CA LYS A 188 -16.58 -18.23 10.47
C LYS A 188 -16.51 -19.21 11.65
N GLU A 189 -16.33 -20.49 11.39
CA GLU A 189 -16.17 -21.52 12.43
C GLU A 189 -14.98 -21.20 13.36
N GLN A 190 -13.82 -20.87 12.77
CA GLN A 190 -12.62 -20.54 13.57
C GLN A 190 -12.80 -19.24 14.36
N GLY A 191 -13.48 -18.24 13.78
CA GLY A 191 -13.83 -17.01 14.48
C GLY A 191 -14.75 -17.27 15.69
N GLU A 192 -15.79 -18.08 15.52
CA GLU A 192 -16.68 -18.48 16.62
C GLU A 192 -15.94 -19.24 17.74
N ARG A 193 -14.96 -20.06 17.39
CA ARG A 193 -14.10 -20.74 18.36
C ARG A 193 -13.25 -19.73 19.15
N LEU A 194 -12.61 -18.81 18.47
CA LEU A 194 -11.78 -17.77 19.10
C LEU A 194 -12.60 -16.93 20.08
N TRP A 195 -13.79 -16.50 19.69
CA TRP A 195 -14.67 -15.68 20.56
C TRP A 195 -15.17 -16.40 21.81
N LYS A 196 -15.19 -17.74 21.81
CA LYS A 196 -15.54 -18.53 23.01
C LYS A 196 -14.37 -18.68 23.98
N GLU A 197 -13.14 -18.44 23.51
CA GLU A 197 -11.92 -18.55 24.32
C GLU A 197 -11.50 -17.20 24.93
N LEU A 198 -12.12 -16.08 24.50
CA LEU A 198 -11.91 -14.71 25.01
C LEU A 198 -12.96 -14.35 26.06
#